data_7e87d9cf8dd26f45207d9c55cb370734
#
_entry.id   7e87d9cf8dd26f45207d9c55cb370734
#
_cell.length_a   1.000
_cell.length_b   1.000
_cell.length_c   1.000
_cell.angle_alpha   90.00
_cell.angle_beta   90.00
_cell.angle_gamma   90.00
#
_symmetry.space_group_name_H-M   'P 1'
#
loop_
_entity.id
_entity.type
_entity.pdbx_description
1 polymer ?
#
loop_
_entity_poly.entity_id
_entity_poly.type
_entity_poly.pdbx_seq_one_letter_code
_entity_poly.pdbx_strand_id
1 'polypeptide(L)'
;MKKLLLCVPFLALMFQSCSNIEDEYMYDKGLYTINWEAAADSSSVTIINRFWNETGNYFNYESDGYDETFHYWPQAHAMDVLIDAYIRTHDAKYKDCFDKWYAGINSKNGGSYWNNFYDDMEWIALTMIRLYEVTDEAKYLDTAKQLWNWIKEGWNEEYCNGGIAWNHGDVWSKNACSNGPAGLI
;
A
#
# COMPACT_ATOMS: atom_id res chain seq x y z
N MET A 1 31.10 31.21 33.43
CA MET A 1 31.48 29.87 33.00
C MET A 1 30.80 28.69 33.72
N LYS A 2 29.94 28.91 34.75
CA LYS A 2 29.24 27.83 35.48
C LYS A 2 27.93 27.34 34.84
N LYS A 3 27.37 28.08 33.85
CA LYS A 3 26.11 27.70 33.21
C LYS A 3 26.22 26.77 31.99
N LEU A 4 27.45 26.59 31.46
CA LEU A 4 27.71 25.72 30.29
C LEU A 4 27.88 24.26 30.68
N LEU A 5 28.27 23.97 31.94
CA LEU A 5 28.48 22.61 32.41
C LEU A 5 27.18 21.84 32.76
N LEU A 6 26.03 22.54 32.92
CA LEU A 6 24.75 21.87 33.21
C LEU A 6 24.01 21.44 31.92
N CYS A 7 24.29 22.06 30.78
CA CYS A 7 23.63 21.70 29.54
C CYS A 7 24.19 20.44 28.86
N VAL A 8 25.47 20.13 29.09
CA VAL A 8 26.14 18.98 28.48
C VAL A 8 25.60 17.63 28.99
N PRO A 9 25.41 17.43 30.31
CA PRO A 9 24.83 16.18 30.81
C PRO A 9 23.34 16.02 30.41
N PHE A 10 22.59 17.12 30.26
CA PHE A 10 21.18 17.07 29.84
C PHE A 10 21.06 16.72 28.35
N LEU A 11 21.96 17.22 27.50
CA LEU A 11 22.00 16.84 26.09
C LEU A 11 22.43 15.38 25.92
N ALA A 12 23.40 14.89 26.71
CA ALA A 12 23.86 13.49 26.71
C ALA A 12 22.74 12.51 27.12
N LEU A 13 21.85 12.90 28.05
CA LEU A 13 20.70 12.10 28.46
C LEU A 13 19.61 12.01 27.37
N MET A 14 19.51 13.02 26.51
CA MET A 14 18.56 13.00 25.40
C MET A 14 18.99 12.03 24.28
N PHE A 15 20.28 11.78 24.10
CA PHE A 15 20.79 10.83 23.12
C PHE A 15 20.78 9.37 23.62
N GLN A 16 20.63 9.11 24.90
CA GLN A 16 20.51 7.76 25.44
C GLN A 16 19.07 7.22 25.43
N SER A 17 18.08 8.08 25.20
CA SER A 17 16.67 7.70 25.22
C SER A 17 16.22 6.81 24.04
N CYS A 18 17.02 6.69 22.97
CA CYS A 18 16.66 5.90 21.79
C CYS A 18 17.45 4.60 21.61
N SER A 19 18.43 4.29 22.50
CA SER A 19 19.33 3.16 22.27
C SER A 19 19.07 1.92 23.13
N ASN A 20 18.08 1.94 24.02
CA ASN A 20 17.77 0.82 24.91
C ASN A 20 16.26 0.51 24.99
N ILE A 21 15.50 0.77 23.93
CA ILE A 21 14.24 0.08 23.74
C ILE A 21 14.63 -1.25 23.07
N GLU A 22 15.09 -2.20 23.86
CA GLU A 22 14.86 -3.59 23.50
C GLU A 22 13.33 -3.72 23.49
N ASP A 23 12.77 -3.80 22.32
CA ASP A 23 11.38 -4.19 22.13
C ASP A 23 11.25 -5.60 22.71
N GLU A 24 11.06 -5.69 24.02
CA GLU A 24 10.69 -6.93 24.68
C GLU A 24 9.26 -7.30 24.25
N TYR A 25 9.08 -7.65 22.99
CA TYR A 25 7.88 -8.32 22.57
C TYR A 25 7.79 -9.66 23.31
N MET A 26 6.63 -9.95 23.84
CA MET A 26 6.30 -11.18 24.55
C MET A 26 6.74 -12.45 23.79
N TYR A 27 6.99 -12.33 22.49
CA TYR A 27 7.42 -13.38 21.56
C TYR A 27 8.95 -13.57 21.47
N ASP A 28 9.76 -12.61 21.93
CA ASP A 28 11.22 -12.63 21.74
C ASP A 28 11.95 -13.54 22.75
N LYS A 29 11.27 -14.03 23.78
CA LYS A 29 11.88 -14.81 24.85
C LYS A 29 11.88 -16.33 24.64
N GLY A 30 11.77 -16.80 23.39
CA GLY A 30 11.85 -18.24 23.09
C GLY A 30 10.63 -19.06 23.58
N LEU A 31 9.56 -18.40 24.03
CA LEU A 31 8.32 -19.06 24.43
C LEU A 31 7.53 -19.56 23.22
N TYR A 32 7.74 -18.92 22.05
CA TYR A 32 7.11 -19.31 20.80
C TYR A 32 8.12 -19.21 19.66
N THR A 33 8.28 -20.29 18.92
CA THR A 33 8.97 -20.25 17.62
C THR A 33 7.94 -19.96 16.55
N ILE A 34 7.95 -18.74 15.99
CA ILE A 34 7.07 -18.37 14.89
C ILE A 34 7.72 -18.83 13.59
N ASN A 35 7.01 -19.67 12.85
CA ASN A 35 7.37 -19.95 11.46
C ASN A 35 6.77 -18.85 10.56
N TRP A 36 7.56 -17.80 10.29
CA TRP A 36 7.13 -16.65 9.49
C TRP A 36 6.77 -17.01 8.05
N GLU A 37 7.44 -18.00 7.48
CA GLU A 37 7.12 -18.49 6.13
C GLU A 37 5.73 -19.12 6.11
N ALA A 38 5.43 -20.02 7.04
CA ALA A 38 4.10 -20.62 7.15
C ALA A 38 3.01 -19.60 7.47
N ALA A 39 3.32 -18.58 8.27
CA ALA A 39 2.38 -17.49 8.57
C ALA A 39 2.09 -16.66 7.31
N ALA A 40 3.11 -16.33 6.52
CA ALA A 40 2.96 -15.61 5.26
C ALA A 40 2.15 -16.43 4.24
N ASP A 41 2.42 -17.73 4.13
CA ASP A 41 1.65 -18.64 3.26
C ASP A 41 0.18 -18.68 3.66
N SER A 42 -0.08 -18.85 4.95
CA SER A 42 -1.44 -18.89 5.49
C SER A 42 -2.19 -17.58 5.19
N SER A 43 -1.55 -16.43 5.39
CA SER A 43 -2.14 -15.12 5.11
C SER A 43 -2.46 -14.95 3.63
N SER A 44 -1.51 -15.27 2.74
CA SER A 44 -1.68 -15.13 1.29
C SER A 44 -2.78 -16.04 0.73
N VAL A 45 -2.85 -17.27 1.22
CA VAL A 45 -3.92 -18.21 0.85
C VAL A 45 -5.27 -17.75 1.39
N THR A 46 -5.29 -17.17 2.60
CA THR A 46 -6.52 -16.67 3.22
C THR A 46 -7.11 -15.51 2.43
N ILE A 47 -6.29 -14.59 1.90
CA ILE A 47 -6.77 -13.49 1.06
C ILE A 47 -7.51 -14.03 -0.16
N ILE A 48 -6.97 -15.02 -0.85
CA ILE A 48 -7.67 -15.63 -1.99
C ILE A 48 -8.94 -16.35 -1.51
N ASN A 49 -8.85 -17.23 -0.53
CA ASN A 49 -9.96 -18.10 -0.16
C ASN A 49 -11.15 -17.36 0.48
N ARG A 50 -10.92 -16.19 1.07
CA ARG A 50 -11.93 -15.46 1.83
C ARG A 50 -12.42 -14.19 1.14
N PHE A 51 -11.56 -13.54 0.35
CA PHE A 51 -11.87 -12.22 -0.17
C PHE A 51 -11.93 -12.16 -1.70
N TRP A 52 -11.36 -13.15 -2.41
CA TRP A 52 -11.39 -13.14 -3.86
C TRP A 52 -12.80 -13.40 -4.41
N ASN A 53 -13.30 -12.49 -5.24
CA ASN A 53 -14.56 -12.63 -5.96
C ASN A 53 -14.28 -13.22 -7.36
N GLU A 54 -14.55 -14.51 -7.52
CA GLU A 54 -14.32 -15.23 -8.79
C GLU A 54 -15.15 -14.70 -9.96
N THR A 55 -16.30 -14.12 -9.69
CA THR A 55 -17.19 -13.59 -10.74
C THR A 55 -16.72 -12.20 -11.21
N GLY A 56 -16.34 -11.35 -10.26
CA GLY A 56 -15.95 -9.96 -10.54
C GLY A 56 -14.46 -9.77 -10.74
N ASN A 57 -13.62 -10.76 -10.33
CA ASN A 57 -12.17 -10.69 -10.40
C ASN A 57 -11.58 -9.50 -9.62
N TYR A 58 -12.07 -9.27 -8.43
CA TYR A 58 -11.59 -8.27 -7.46
C TYR A 58 -11.70 -8.83 -6.04
N PHE A 59 -11.21 -8.10 -5.03
CA PHE A 59 -11.35 -8.51 -3.63
C PHE A 59 -12.61 -7.91 -3.02
N ASN A 60 -13.45 -8.74 -2.40
CA ASN A 60 -14.55 -8.27 -1.57
C ASN A 60 -14.01 -7.51 -0.36
N TYR A 61 -14.77 -6.55 0.16
CA TYR A 61 -14.37 -5.79 1.34
C TYR A 61 -14.43 -6.63 2.61
N GLU A 62 -15.40 -7.55 2.69
CA GLU A 62 -15.58 -8.48 3.81
C GLU A 62 -15.41 -9.94 3.38
N SER A 63 -14.98 -10.77 4.33
CA SER A 63 -14.67 -12.19 4.09
C SER A 63 -15.90 -13.07 3.85
N ASP A 64 -17.08 -12.61 4.22
CA ASP A 64 -18.36 -13.29 3.99
C ASP A 64 -19.06 -12.82 2.70
N GLY A 65 -18.49 -11.77 2.05
CA GLY A 65 -19.03 -11.22 0.82
C GLY A 65 -20.34 -10.44 0.98
N TYR A 66 -20.74 -10.12 2.21
CA TYR A 66 -21.99 -9.42 2.48
C TYR A 66 -21.95 -7.94 2.07
N ASP A 67 -20.81 -7.27 2.29
CA ASP A 67 -20.62 -5.90 1.82
C ASP A 67 -20.12 -5.89 0.36
N GLU A 68 -20.98 -5.46 -0.55
CA GLU A 68 -20.66 -5.31 -1.97
C GLU A 68 -20.03 -3.96 -2.32
N THR A 69 -19.77 -3.09 -1.32
CA THR A 69 -19.13 -1.80 -1.54
C THR A 69 -17.74 -2.00 -2.12
N PHE A 70 -17.48 -1.36 -3.25
CA PHE A 70 -16.15 -1.41 -3.88
C PHE A 70 -15.28 -0.28 -3.35
N HIS A 71 -14.31 -0.64 -2.53
CA HIS A 71 -13.29 0.26 -2.04
C HIS A 71 -12.03 0.12 -2.88
N TYR A 72 -11.56 1.21 -3.51
CA TYR A 72 -10.53 1.16 -4.53
C TYR A 72 -9.13 0.91 -3.95
N TRP A 73 -8.69 1.68 -2.94
CA TRP A 73 -7.37 1.51 -2.35
C TRP A 73 -7.11 0.11 -1.71
N PRO A 74 -8.07 -0.57 -1.07
CA PRO A 74 -7.82 -1.91 -0.53
C PRO A 74 -7.50 -2.95 -1.60
N GLN A 75 -7.95 -2.73 -2.85
CA GLN A 75 -7.62 -3.59 -3.97
C GLN A 75 -6.11 -3.63 -4.23
N ALA A 76 -5.45 -2.48 -4.15
CA ALA A 76 -4.00 -2.36 -4.30
C ALA A 76 -3.28 -3.19 -3.23
N HIS A 77 -3.59 -2.97 -1.96
CA HIS A 77 -2.91 -3.64 -0.85
C HIS A 77 -3.17 -5.16 -0.83
N ALA A 78 -4.38 -5.61 -1.19
CA ALA A 78 -4.66 -7.03 -1.31
C ALA A 78 -3.86 -7.68 -2.45
N MET A 79 -3.73 -6.99 -3.60
CA MET A 79 -2.92 -7.49 -4.71
C MET A 79 -1.42 -7.46 -4.37
N ASP A 80 -0.93 -6.47 -3.63
CA ASP A 80 0.45 -6.41 -3.16
C ASP A 80 0.84 -7.65 -2.34
N VAL A 81 -0.06 -8.15 -1.49
CA VAL A 81 0.17 -9.41 -0.76
C VAL A 81 0.32 -10.60 -1.71
N LEU A 82 -0.45 -10.65 -2.81
CA LEU A 82 -0.32 -11.72 -3.79
C LEU A 82 0.96 -11.60 -4.62
N ILE A 83 1.41 -10.37 -4.92
CA ILE A 83 2.70 -10.13 -5.57
C ILE A 83 3.84 -10.61 -4.67
N ASP A 84 3.82 -10.25 -3.38
CA ASP A 84 4.82 -10.72 -2.41
C ASP A 84 4.84 -12.25 -2.28
N ALA A 85 3.66 -12.87 -2.28
CA ALA A 85 3.54 -14.31 -2.24
C ALA A 85 4.12 -14.97 -3.51
N TYR A 86 3.87 -14.37 -4.68
CA TYR A 86 4.42 -14.84 -5.93
C TYR A 86 5.95 -14.69 -5.99
N ILE A 87 6.50 -13.54 -5.57
CA ILE A 87 7.94 -13.31 -5.50
C ILE A 87 8.62 -14.36 -4.61
N ARG A 88 8.00 -14.70 -3.48
CA ARG A 88 8.54 -15.65 -2.51
C ARG A 88 8.43 -17.10 -2.94
N THR A 89 7.31 -17.50 -3.58
CA THR A 89 6.98 -18.92 -3.83
C THR A 89 7.07 -19.34 -5.29
N HIS A 90 6.95 -18.39 -6.22
CA HIS A 90 6.76 -18.62 -7.66
C HIS A 90 5.54 -19.50 -7.99
N ASP A 91 4.57 -19.61 -7.07
CA ASP A 91 3.36 -20.39 -7.27
C ASP A 91 2.42 -19.67 -8.25
N ALA A 92 2.07 -20.36 -9.34
CA ALA A 92 1.25 -19.82 -10.42
C ALA A 92 -0.13 -19.34 -9.95
N LYS A 93 -0.69 -19.91 -8.88
CA LYS A 93 -2.01 -19.50 -8.35
C LYS A 93 -2.08 -18.01 -8.02
N TYR A 94 -0.97 -17.40 -7.59
CA TYR A 94 -0.92 -15.96 -7.30
C TYR A 94 -0.87 -15.16 -8.60
N LYS A 95 -0.03 -15.58 -9.54
CA LYS A 95 0.09 -14.94 -10.84
C LYS A 95 -1.23 -14.99 -11.64
N ASP A 96 -1.97 -16.09 -11.54
CA ASP A 96 -3.27 -16.26 -12.21
C ASP A 96 -4.32 -15.21 -11.78
N CYS A 97 -4.12 -14.57 -10.62
CA CYS A 97 -4.96 -13.47 -10.15
C CYS A 97 -4.61 -12.13 -10.81
N PHE A 98 -3.39 -11.92 -11.31
CA PHE A 98 -2.91 -10.60 -11.73
C PHE A 98 -3.74 -10.00 -12.88
N ASP A 99 -3.85 -10.72 -14.00
CA ASP A 99 -4.61 -10.27 -15.16
C ASP A 99 -6.12 -10.19 -14.89
N LYS A 100 -6.63 -11.13 -14.11
CA LYS A 100 -8.02 -11.12 -13.71
C LYS A 100 -8.33 -9.88 -12.88
N TRP A 101 -7.50 -9.61 -11.87
CA TRP A 101 -7.65 -8.43 -11.03
C TRP A 101 -7.53 -7.12 -11.82
N TYR A 102 -6.54 -7.04 -12.72
CA TYR A 102 -6.36 -5.89 -13.58
C TYR A 102 -7.66 -5.55 -14.35
N ALA A 103 -8.25 -6.53 -15.02
CA ALA A 103 -9.51 -6.34 -15.73
C ALA A 103 -10.69 -6.11 -14.77
N GLY A 104 -10.73 -6.83 -13.64
CA GLY A 104 -11.82 -6.80 -12.67
C GLY A 104 -11.97 -5.44 -12.00
N ILE A 105 -10.86 -4.86 -11.50
CA ILE A 105 -10.92 -3.53 -10.86
C ILE A 105 -11.29 -2.43 -11.87
N ASN A 106 -10.80 -2.51 -13.10
CA ASN A 106 -11.20 -1.58 -14.15
C ASN A 106 -12.71 -1.64 -14.40
N SER A 107 -13.25 -2.84 -14.61
CA SER A 107 -14.67 -3.06 -14.82
C SER A 107 -15.51 -2.59 -13.63
N LYS A 108 -15.12 -2.93 -12.41
CA LYS A 108 -15.86 -2.58 -11.18
C LYS A 108 -15.80 -1.07 -10.90
N ASN A 109 -14.72 -0.41 -11.31
CA ASN A 109 -14.53 1.05 -11.21
C ASN A 109 -15.11 1.82 -12.43
N GLY A 110 -16.12 1.26 -13.10
CA GLY A 110 -16.84 1.93 -14.18
C GLY A 110 -16.11 1.97 -15.54
N GLY A 111 -15.18 1.05 -15.77
CA GLY A 111 -14.41 0.95 -17.02
C GLY A 111 -13.21 1.88 -17.10
N SER A 112 -12.75 2.39 -15.97
CA SER A 112 -11.59 3.28 -15.86
C SER A 112 -10.77 2.96 -14.63
N TYR A 113 -9.47 3.33 -14.65
CA TYR A 113 -8.64 3.36 -13.45
C TYR A 113 -8.63 4.73 -12.76
N TRP A 114 -9.34 5.73 -13.31
CA TRP A 114 -9.51 7.03 -12.69
C TRP A 114 -10.35 6.94 -11.42
N ASN A 115 -9.97 7.67 -10.38
CA ASN A 115 -10.73 7.79 -9.14
C ASN A 115 -10.77 9.25 -8.67
N ASN A 116 -11.79 9.62 -7.90
CA ASN A 116 -11.92 10.95 -7.33
C ASN A 116 -10.84 11.24 -6.27
N PHE A 117 -10.32 10.21 -5.62
CA PHE A 117 -9.28 10.30 -4.60
C PHE A 117 -7.90 10.06 -5.22
N TYR A 118 -6.98 10.99 -5.00
CA TYR A 118 -5.63 10.90 -5.57
C TYR A 118 -4.82 9.78 -4.93
N ASP A 119 -4.90 9.61 -3.61
CA ASP A 119 -4.23 8.53 -2.88
C ASP A 119 -4.71 7.14 -3.34
N ASP A 120 -5.99 6.96 -3.63
CA ASP A 120 -6.52 5.72 -4.20
C ASP A 120 -5.83 5.37 -5.53
N MET A 121 -5.67 6.37 -6.41
CA MET A 121 -4.95 6.21 -7.68
C MET A 121 -3.46 5.94 -7.47
N GLU A 122 -2.84 6.56 -6.47
CA GLU A 122 -1.42 6.35 -6.13
C GLU A 122 -1.15 4.91 -5.69
N TRP A 123 -1.98 4.36 -4.81
CA TRP A 123 -1.82 2.96 -4.39
C TRP A 123 -1.96 1.99 -5.55
N ILE A 124 -2.93 2.20 -6.44
CA ILE A 124 -3.07 1.37 -7.65
C ILE A 124 -1.87 1.55 -8.59
N ALA A 125 -1.35 2.78 -8.77
CA ALA A 125 -0.18 3.01 -9.61
C ALA A 125 1.06 2.26 -9.10
N LEU A 126 1.32 2.28 -7.79
CA LEU A 126 2.40 1.52 -7.17
C LEU A 126 2.24 0.01 -7.39
N THR A 127 1.02 -0.52 -7.19
CA THR A 127 0.74 -1.94 -7.47
C THR A 127 0.95 -2.29 -8.95
N MET A 128 0.56 -1.41 -9.88
CA MET A 128 0.81 -1.60 -11.31
C MET A 128 2.32 -1.63 -11.64
N ILE A 129 3.13 -0.77 -11.01
CA ILE A 129 4.59 -0.78 -11.15
C ILE A 129 5.13 -2.13 -10.68
N ARG A 130 4.72 -2.62 -9.52
CA ARG A 130 5.14 -3.91 -8.98
C ARG A 130 4.72 -5.09 -9.88
N LEU A 131 3.51 -5.05 -10.45
CA LEU A 131 3.07 -6.05 -11.42
C LEU A 131 3.95 -6.05 -12.67
N TYR A 132 4.33 -4.86 -13.17
CA TYR A 132 5.27 -4.75 -14.29
C TYR A 132 6.64 -5.36 -13.92
N GLU A 133 7.18 -5.07 -12.75
CA GLU A 133 8.47 -5.59 -12.29
C GLU A 133 8.52 -7.12 -12.23
N VAL A 134 7.41 -7.79 -11.90
CA VAL A 134 7.37 -9.26 -11.76
C VAL A 134 6.91 -9.98 -13.02
N THR A 135 6.30 -9.27 -14.00
CA THR A 135 5.73 -9.90 -15.21
C THR A 135 6.36 -9.43 -16.51
N ASP A 136 6.98 -8.23 -16.51
CA ASP A 136 7.48 -7.50 -17.70
C ASP A 136 6.37 -7.18 -18.74
N GLU A 137 5.10 -7.14 -18.28
CA GLU A 137 3.96 -6.87 -19.15
C GLU A 137 3.68 -5.36 -19.24
N ALA A 138 3.95 -4.76 -20.40
CA ALA A 138 3.89 -3.31 -20.65
C ALA A 138 2.55 -2.65 -20.24
N LYS A 139 1.42 -3.38 -20.30
CA LYS A 139 0.10 -2.85 -19.92
C LYS A 139 0.04 -2.28 -18.51
N TYR A 140 0.76 -2.91 -17.56
CA TYR A 140 0.80 -2.44 -16.18
C TYR A 140 1.56 -1.12 -16.06
N LEU A 141 2.73 -1.04 -16.69
CA LEU A 141 3.52 0.20 -16.71
C LEU A 141 2.79 1.35 -17.42
N ASP A 142 2.10 1.05 -18.51
CA ASP A 142 1.33 2.06 -19.26
C ASP A 142 0.14 2.57 -18.42
N THR A 143 -0.51 1.68 -17.67
CA THR A 143 -1.57 2.08 -16.71
C THR A 143 -1.01 2.92 -15.56
N ALA A 144 0.15 2.55 -15.00
CA ALA A 144 0.80 3.36 -13.96
C ALA A 144 1.14 4.77 -14.46
N LYS A 145 1.66 4.90 -15.68
CA LYS A 145 1.94 6.21 -16.31
C LYS A 145 0.66 7.03 -16.53
N GLN A 146 -0.44 6.38 -16.91
CA GLN A 146 -1.74 7.05 -17.07
C GLN A 146 -2.26 7.55 -15.73
N LEU A 147 -2.22 6.71 -14.69
CA LEU A 147 -2.58 7.09 -13.33
C LEU A 147 -1.74 8.27 -12.84
N TRP A 148 -0.42 8.22 -13.04
CA TRP A 148 0.47 9.32 -12.69
C TRP A 148 0.10 10.63 -13.37
N ASN A 149 -0.34 10.60 -14.64
CA ASN A 149 -0.79 11.81 -15.32
C ASN A 149 -2.01 12.44 -14.63
N TRP A 150 -2.96 11.65 -14.18
CA TRP A 150 -4.13 12.14 -13.42
C TRP A 150 -3.75 12.61 -12.00
N ILE A 151 -2.88 11.86 -11.31
CA ILE A 151 -2.42 12.19 -9.97
C ILE A 151 -1.74 13.57 -9.94
N LYS A 152 -0.89 13.87 -10.93
CA LYS A 152 -0.22 15.18 -11.03
C LYS A 152 -1.17 16.37 -11.12
N GLU A 153 -2.41 16.17 -11.58
CA GLU A 153 -3.42 17.23 -11.64
C GLU A 153 -3.85 17.71 -10.23
N GLY A 154 -3.64 16.87 -9.21
CA GLY A 154 -3.90 17.21 -7.80
C GLY A 154 -2.88 18.14 -7.16
N TRP A 155 -1.74 18.39 -7.83
CA TRP A 155 -0.73 19.30 -7.29
C TRP A 155 -1.20 20.75 -7.33
N ASN A 156 -1.11 21.44 -6.21
CA ASN A 156 -1.27 22.90 -6.16
C ASN A 156 -0.42 23.49 -5.03
N GLU A 157 -0.12 24.80 -5.12
CA GLU A 157 0.70 25.54 -4.17
C GLU A 157 -0.13 26.52 -3.31
N GLU A 158 -1.45 26.57 -3.50
CA GLU A 158 -2.33 27.49 -2.74
C GLU A 158 -2.35 27.13 -1.26
N TYR A 159 -2.20 25.84 -0.95
CA TYR A 159 -2.29 25.33 0.43
C TYR A 159 -0.99 24.60 0.79
N CYS A 160 -0.54 24.79 2.04
CA CYS A 160 0.61 24.09 2.63
C CYS A 160 1.93 24.24 1.85
N ASN A 161 2.08 25.29 1.03
CA ASN A 161 3.25 25.52 0.18
C ASN A 161 3.54 24.40 -0.85
N GLY A 162 2.52 23.72 -1.31
CA GLY A 162 2.60 22.66 -2.29
C GLY A 162 2.15 21.28 -1.79
N GLY A 163 1.93 20.40 -2.73
CA GLY A 163 1.52 19.01 -2.49
C GLY A 163 0.30 18.58 -3.31
N ILE A 164 0.08 17.28 -3.35
CA ILE A 164 -1.08 16.66 -3.99
C ILE A 164 -2.25 16.71 -3.00
N ALA A 165 -3.41 17.13 -3.49
CA ALA A 165 -4.66 17.14 -2.73
C ALA A 165 -5.10 15.70 -2.40
N TRP A 166 -5.96 15.55 -1.40
CA TRP A 166 -6.55 14.26 -1.08
C TRP A 166 -7.52 13.79 -2.17
N ASN A 167 -8.38 14.69 -2.63
CA ASN A 167 -9.34 14.40 -3.71
C ASN A 167 -9.64 15.66 -4.55
N HIS A 168 -10.36 15.47 -5.64
CA HIS A 168 -10.70 16.54 -6.57
C HIS A 168 -11.61 17.63 -5.96
N GLY A 169 -12.40 17.31 -4.93
CA GLY A 169 -13.29 18.26 -4.25
C GLY A 169 -12.61 19.05 -3.14
N ASP A 170 -11.65 18.46 -2.44
CA ASP A 170 -10.99 19.01 -1.26
C ASP A 170 -9.53 19.40 -1.55
N VAL A 171 -9.34 20.30 -2.51
CA VAL A 171 -8.00 20.72 -2.99
C VAL A 171 -7.09 21.31 -1.91
N TRP A 172 -7.67 21.75 -0.78
CA TRP A 172 -6.96 22.27 0.38
C TRP A 172 -6.39 21.16 1.30
N SER A 173 -6.91 19.94 1.20
CA SER A 173 -6.52 18.83 2.05
C SER A 173 -5.26 18.15 1.51
N LYS A 174 -4.14 18.31 2.22
CA LYS A 174 -2.83 17.77 1.87
C LYS A 174 -2.41 16.71 2.91
N ASN A 175 -2.73 15.47 2.63
CA ASN A 175 -2.51 14.36 3.57
C ASN A 175 -1.18 13.64 3.29
N ALA A 176 -0.64 12.97 4.30
CA ALA A 176 0.51 12.10 4.13
C ALA A 176 0.21 10.93 3.18
N CYS A 177 -1.04 10.41 3.19
CA CYS A 177 -1.46 9.33 2.30
C CYS A 177 -1.55 9.74 0.82
N SER A 178 -1.66 11.04 0.51
CA SER A 178 -1.66 11.55 -0.87
C SER A 178 -0.29 12.11 -1.30
N ASN A 179 0.69 12.20 -0.42
CA ASN A 179 1.99 12.80 -0.75
C ASN A 179 3.15 11.82 -0.51
N GLY A 180 2.97 10.84 0.37
CA GLY A 180 3.95 9.78 0.59
C GLY A 180 4.05 8.83 -0.61
N PRO A 181 2.94 8.19 -1.03
CA PRO A 181 2.94 7.29 -2.18
C PRO A 181 3.33 7.99 -3.49
N ALA A 182 2.87 9.23 -3.71
CA ALA A 182 3.26 10.02 -4.88
C ALA A 182 4.77 10.22 -5.01
N GLY A 183 5.48 10.27 -3.90
CA GLY A 183 6.95 10.36 -3.89
C GLY A 183 7.67 9.06 -4.23
N LEU A 184 6.95 7.94 -4.36
CA LEU A 184 7.47 6.62 -4.70
C LEU A 184 7.20 6.24 -6.17
N ILE A 185 6.25 6.91 -6.84
CA ILE A 185 5.89 6.72 -8.24
C ILE A 185 6.90 7.46 -9.15
#